data_05633e71edccb53a1d7983b1278be24e
#
_entry.id   05633e71edccb53a1d7983b1278be24e
#
_cell.length_a   1.000
_cell.length_b   1.000
_cell.length_c   1.000
_cell.angle_alpha   90.00
_cell.angle_beta   90.00
_cell.angle_gamma   90.00
#
_symmetry.space_group_name_H-M   'P 1'
#
loop_
_entity.id
_entity.type
_entity.pdbx_description
1 polymer ?
#
loop_
_entity_poly.entity_id
_entity_poly.type
_entity_poly.pdbx_seq_one_letter_code
_entity_poly.pdbx_strand_id
1 'polypeptide(L)'
;YEGTNGIQALDLVGRKLAQDGGKHVMAFFDLVKGFCKENADVSEAYTKDFIEPLKAASKDLQAAGMYFMQNGMKNPNHALAGSYDFMHMFGHVCLGLMWARMGLAAQKALDAGASDAAFYETKRATGRYYMARQLPATKLHLARIETGADTVMALDAAQF
;
A
#
# COMPACT_ATOMS: atom_id res chain seq x y z
N TYR A 1 -13.80 18.77 -9.49
CA TYR A 1 -12.81 19.10 -8.48
C TYR A 1 -11.82 17.96 -8.21
N GLU A 2 -12.22 16.73 -8.35
CA GLU A 2 -11.31 15.62 -8.40
C GLU A 2 -10.82 15.46 -9.85
N GLY A 3 -9.74 16.04 -10.21
CA GLY A 3 -9.18 15.99 -11.56
C GLY A 3 -7.72 15.56 -11.58
N THR A 4 -7.05 15.56 -10.43
CA THR A 4 -5.61 15.30 -10.35
C THR A 4 -5.26 13.87 -9.98
N ASN A 5 -6.11 13.13 -9.26
CA ASN A 5 -5.79 11.77 -8.82
C ASN A 5 -5.57 10.83 -10.01
N GLY A 6 -6.40 10.89 -11.04
CA GLY A 6 -6.23 10.10 -12.26
C GLY A 6 -4.92 10.42 -12.98
N ILE A 7 -4.60 11.70 -13.14
CA ILE A 7 -3.34 12.15 -13.77
C ILE A 7 -2.12 11.72 -12.93
N GLN A 8 -2.19 11.85 -11.61
CA GLN A 8 -1.12 11.41 -10.72
C GLN A 8 -0.94 9.88 -10.76
N ALA A 9 -2.04 9.13 -10.86
CA ALA A 9 -1.99 7.69 -11.01
C ALA A 9 -1.31 7.26 -12.31
N LEU A 10 -1.67 7.89 -13.43
CA LEU A 10 -1.04 7.66 -14.72
C LEU A 10 0.44 8.03 -14.70
N ASP A 11 0.83 9.15 -14.09
CA ASP A 11 2.22 9.55 -13.95
C ASP A 11 3.02 8.57 -13.06
N LEU A 12 2.42 8.11 -11.98
CA LEU A 12 3.03 7.13 -11.09
C LEU A 12 3.37 5.83 -11.86
N VAL A 13 2.39 5.25 -12.54
CA VAL A 13 2.53 3.95 -13.21
C VAL A 13 3.29 4.08 -14.53
N GLY A 14 2.97 5.08 -15.34
CA GLY A 14 3.55 5.24 -16.69
C GLY A 14 4.99 5.76 -16.68
N ARG A 15 5.39 6.51 -15.66
CA ARG A 15 6.71 7.17 -15.62
C ARG A 15 7.52 6.83 -14.36
N LYS A 16 6.98 7.09 -13.17
CA LYS A 16 7.76 7.02 -11.93
C LYS A 16 8.10 5.59 -11.52
N LEU A 17 7.18 4.65 -11.73
CA LEU A 17 7.36 3.25 -11.34
C LEU A 17 8.58 2.60 -12.02
N ALA A 18 8.80 2.92 -13.31
CA ALA A 18 9.91 2.41 -14.11
C ALA A 18 11.18 3.26 -14.04
N GLN A 19 11.11 4.43 -13.40
CA GLN A 19 12.24 5.36 -13.32
C GLN A 19 13.45 4.70 -12.67
N ASP A 20 14.65 4.92 -13.26
CA ASP A 20 15.91 4.33 -12.80
C ASP A 20 15.84 2.79 -12.63
N GLY A 21 15.13 2.11 -13.55
CA GLY A 21 14.96 0.66 -13.51
C GLY A 21 14.11 0.17 -12.32
N GLY A 22 13.21 1.02 -11.80
CA GLY A 22 12.37 0.67 -10.64
C GLY A 22 13.07 0.78 -9.29
N LYS A 23 14.26 1.37 -9.23
CA LYS A 23 15.08 1.48 -8.02
C LYS A 23 14.32 2.08 -6.83
N HIS A 24 13.51 3.11 -7.08
CA HIS A 24 12.80 3.82 -6.02
C HIS A 24 11.69 2.98 -5.39
N VAL A 25 10.93 2.23 -6.19
CA VAL A 25 9.90 1.33 -5.66
C VAL A 25 10.52 0.15 -4.93
N MET A 26 11.65 -0.39 -5.43
CA MET A 26 12.37 -1.45 -4.73
C MET A 26 12.90 -0.98 -3.38
N ALA A 27 13.46 0.24 -3.30
CA ALA A 27 13.91 0.83 -2.04
C ALA A 27 12.77 0.98 -1.03
N PHE A 28 11.55 1.30 -1.50
CA PHE A 28 10.37 1.34 -0.63
C PHE A 28 10.01 -0.07 -0.09
N PHE A 29 10.03 -1.09 -0.94
CA PHE A 29 9.79 -2.46 -0.49
C PHE A 29 10.83 -2.94 0.53
N ASP A 30 12.10 -2.61 0.29
CA ASP A 30 13.18 -2.94 1.23
C ASP A 30 13.00 -2.21 2.56
N LEU A 31 12.55 -0.95 2.54
CA LEU A 31 12.23 -0.18 3.74
C LEU A 31 11.11 -0.86 4.56
N VAL A 32 10.02 -1.26 3.92
CA VAL A 32 8.89 -1.95 4.59
C VAL A 32 9.34 -3.30 5.14
N LYS A 33 10.07 -4.07 4.33
CA LYS A 33 10.61 -5.40 4.73
C LYS A 33 11.59 -5.29 5.89
N GLY A 34 12.50 -4.33 5.84
CA GLY A 34 13.47 -4.04 6.91
C GLY A 34 12.75 -3.70 8.20
N PHE A 35 11.82 -2.75 8.16
CA PHE A 35 11.02 -2.37 9.32
C PHE A 35 10.27 -3.57 9.93
N CYS A 36 9.62 -4.39 9.10
CA CYS A 36 8.89 -5.56 9.57
C CYS A 36 9.82 -6.62 10.20
N LYS A 37 11.02 -6.78 9.65
CA LYS A 37 12.02 -7.74 10.18
C LYS A 37 12.58 -7.27 11.52
N GLU A 38 12.95 -6.01 11.62
CA GLU A 38 13.55 -5.41 12.83
C GLU A 38 12.58 -5.38 14.02
N ASN A 39 11.27 -5.38 13.76
CA ASN A 39 10.24 -5.24 14.79
C ASN A 39 9.32 -6.46 14.92
N ALA A 40 9.73 -7.62 14.39
CA ALA A 40 8.92 -8.84 14.42
C ALA A 40 8.73 -9.38 15.85
N ASP A 41 9.69 -9.16 16.74
CA ASP A 41 9.75 -9.73 18.09
C ASP A 41 9.46 -8.71 19.20
N VAL A 42 8.88 -7.55 18.87
CA VAL A 42 8.53 -6.50 19.86
C VAL A 42 7.51 -7.02 20.87
N SER A 43 6.43 -7.60 20.42
CA SER A 43 5.44 -8.36 21.20
C SER A 43 4.51 -9.12 20.25
N GLU A 44 3.91 -10.21 20.74
CA GLU A 44 2.93 -10.98 19.97
C GLU A 44 1.76 -10.09 19.50
N ALA A 45 1.22 -9.25 20.39
CA ALA A 45 0.13 -8.34 20.07
C ALA A 45 0.53 -7.32 19.00
N TYR A 46 1.73 -6.71 19.10
CA TYR A 46 2.21 -5.76 18.11
C TYR A 46 2.43 -6.44 16.75
N THR A 47 3.02 -7.61 16.74
CA THR A 47 3.25 -8.38 15.51
C THR A 47 1.94 -8.69 14.81
N LYS A 48 0.95 -9.20 15.52
CA LYS A 48 -0.37 -9.52 14.99
C LYS A 48 -1.13 -8.27 14.50
N ASP A 49 -1.08 -7.18 15.27
CA ASP A 49 -1.89 -5.98 15.01
C ASP A 49 -1.28 -5.07 13.93
N PHE A 50 0.05 -5.08 13.73
CA PHE A 50 0.74 -4.13 12.85
C PHE A 50 1.66 -4.79 11.81
N ILE A 51 2.49 -5.75 12.22
CA ILE A 51 3.51 -6.32 11.34
C ILE A 51 2.89 -7.26 10.29
N GLU A 52 2.04 -8.19 10.72
CA GLU A 52 1.41 -9.14 9.79
C GLU A 52 0.52 -8.46 8.75
N PRO A 53 -0.38 -7.51 9.12
CA PRO A 53 -1.18 -6.79 8.14
C PRO A 53 -0.32 -5.97 7.17
N LEU A 54 0.75 -5.31 7.66
CA LEU A 54 1.65 -4.54 6.81
C LEU A 54 2.41 -5.43 5.82
N LYS A 55 2.90 -6.59 6.25
CA LYS A 55 3.53 -7.59 5.37
C LYS A 55 2.56 -8.05 4.28
N ALA A 56 1.31 -8.35 4.65
CA ALA A 56 0.30 -8.80 3.70
C ALA A 56 0.00 -7.72 2.65
N ALA A 57 -0.25 -6.47 3.07
CA ALA A 57 -0.51 -5.36 2.17
C ALA A 57 0.68 -5.02 1.26
N SER A 58 1.91 -5.09 1.78
CA SER A 58 3.13 -4.92 0.97
C SER A 58 3.26 -6.03 -0.09
N LYS A 59 2.84 -7.24 0.22
CA LYS A 59 2.84 -8.37 -0.72
C LYS A 59 1.82 -8.17 -1.84
N ASP A 60 0.62 -7.67 -1.51
CA ASP A 60 -0.39 -7.30 -2.51
C ASP A 60 0.16 -6.22 -3.47
N LEU A 61 0.82 -5.19 -2.93
CA LEU A 61 1.42 -4.12 -3.74
C LEU A 61 2.54 -4.63 -4.66
N GLN A 62 3.36 -5.57 -4.17
CA GLN A 62 4.39 -6.22 -4.99
C GLN A 62 3.76 -7.04 -6.12
N ALA A 63 2.68 -7.77 -5.83
CA ALA A 63 1.95 -8.55 -6.85
C ALA A 63 1.38 -7.64 -7.94
N ALA A 64 0.81 -6.49 -7.58
CA ALA A 64 0.35 -5.49 -8.55
C ALA A 64 1.48 -4.94 -9.42
N GLY A 65 2.63 -4.63 -8.84
CA GLY A 65 3.82 -4.21 -9.59
C GLY A 65 4.30 -5.29 -10.57
N MET A 66 4.31 -6.54 -10.13
CA MET A 66 4.65 -7.68 -10.99
C MET A 66 3.66 -7.87 -12.14
N TYR A 67 2.36 -7.70 -11.88
CA TYR A 67 1.34 -7.74 -12.92
C TYR A 67 1.61 -6.70 -14.01
N PHE A 68 1.95 -5.46 -13.64
CA PHE A 68 2.27 -4.40 -14.60
C PHE A 68 3.54 -4.72 -15.39
N MET A 69 4.58 -5.26 -14.77
CA MET A 69 5.77 -5.67 -15.48
C MET A 69 5.50 -6.77 -16.52
N GLN A 70 4.65 -7.74 -16.20
CA GLN A 70 4.37 -8.89 -17.07
C GLN A 70 3.40 -8.55 -18.21
N ASN A 71 2.42 -7.67 -17.95
CA ASN A 71 1.31 -7.41 -18.87
C ASN A 71 1.39 -6.03 -19.52
N GLY A 72 1.90 -5.00 -18.82
CA GLY A 72 2.01 -3.64 -19.34
C GLY A 72 2.95 -3.50 -20.54
N MET A 73 3.98 -4.34 -20.65
CA MET A 73 4.85 -4.37 -21.83
C MET A 73 4.16 -4.96 -23.06
N LYS A 74 3.22 -5.89 -22.88
CA LYS A 74 2.46 -6.51 -23.97
C LYS A 74 1.33 -5.59 -24.45
N ASN A 75 0.62 -4.99 -23.52
CA ASN A 75 -0.43 -4.03 -23.77
C ASN A 75 -0.42 -2.95 -22.67
N PRO A 76 0.02 -1.71 -22.98
CA PRO A 76 0.07 -0.62 -22.00
C PRO A 76 -1.27 -0.31 -21.33
N ASN A 77 -2.39 -0.60 -22.00
CA ASN A 77 -3.72 -0.38 -21.44
C ASN A 77 -3.95 -1.16 -20.14
N HIS A 78 -3.33 -2.34 -19.96
CA HIS A 78 -3.44 -3.09 -18.71
C HIS A 78 -2.86 -2.32 -17.52
N ALA A 79 -1.72 -1.66 -17.70
CA ALA A 79 -1.12 -0.83 -16.64
C ALA A 79 -1.92 0.47 -16.41
N LEU A 80 -2.39 1.09 -17.49
CA LEU A 80 -3.15 2.34 -17.42
C LEU A 80 -4.52 2.14 -16.73
N ALA A 81 -5.24 1.06 -17.07
CA ALA A 81 -6.52 0.71 -16.45
C ALA A 81 -6.40 0.47 -14.94
N GLY A 82 -5.29 -0.13 -14.49
CA GLY A 82 -5.03 -0.41 -13.08
C GLY A 82 -4.36 0.74 -12.31
N SER A 83 -3.99 1.85 -12.98
CA SER A 83 -3.15 2.90 -12.40
C SER A 83 -3.75 3.56 -11.16
N TYR A 84 -5.06 3.86 -11.18
CA TYR A 84 -5.76 4.47 -10.06
C TYR A 84 -5.78 3.56 -8.83
N ASP A 85 -6.11 2.28 -9.04
CA ASP A 85 -6.10 1.28 -7.98
C ASP A 85 -4.69 1.09 -7.40
N PHE A 86 -3.66 1.08 -8.24
CA PHE A 86 -2.26 0.98 -7.79
C PHE A 86 -1.83 2.17 -6.94
N MET A 87 -2.18 3.39 -7.33
CA MET A 87 -1.84 4.60 -6.56
C MET A 87 -2.49 4.55 -5.16
N HIS A 88 -3.76 4.18 -5.07
CA HIS A 88 -4.47 4.05 -3.79
C HIS A 88 -3.88 2.93 -2.93
N MET A 89 -3.59 1.77 -3.54
CA MET A 89 -2.92 0.66 -2.86
C MET A 89 -1.56 1.08 -2.29
N PHE A 90 -0.77 1.81 -3.08
CA PHE A 90 0.53 2.33 -2.63
C PHE A 90 0.35 3.28 -1.43
N GLY A 91 -0.63 4.18 -1.51
CA GLY A 91 -0.99 5.08 -0.41
C GLY A 91 -1.39 4.33 0.86
N HIS A 92 -2.19 3.28 0.74
CA HIS A 92 -2.55 2.42 1.88
C HIS A 92 -1.34 1.77 2.54
N VAL A 93 -0.38 1.27 1.78
CA VAL A 93 0.85 0.66 2.33
C VAL A 93 1.74 1.72 2.99
N CYS A 94 1.87 2.90 2.39
CA CYS A 94 2.60 4.03 3.02
C CYS A 94 1.99 4.40 4.38
N LEU A 95 0.67 4.58 4.43
CA LEU A 95 -0.02 4.89 5.69
C LEU A 95 0.06 3.73 6.69
N GLY A 96 0.00 2.48 6.22
CA GLY A 96 0.20 1.29 7.05
C GLY A 96 1.58 1.29 7.71
N LEU A 97 2.64 1.60 6.97
CA LEU A 97 3.98 1.75 7.53
C LEU A 97 4.04 2.87 8.58
N MET A 98 3.39 4.02 8.33
CA MET A 98 3.35 5.11 9.31
C MET A 98 2.58 4.72 10.58
N TRP A 99 1.44 4.04 10.45
CA TRP A 99 0.69 3.55 11.61
C TRP A 99 1.45 2.49 12.40
N ALA A 100 2.19 1.60 11.74
CA ALA A 100 3.05 0.63 12.41
C ALA A 100 4.15 1.35 13.22
N ARG A 101 4.82 2.36 12.64
CA ARG A 101 5.82 3.18 13.35
C ARG A 101 5.23 3.93 14.53
N MET A 102 4.05 4.55 14.38
CA MET A 102 3.38 5.24 15.48
C MET A 102 2.94 4.26 16.57
N GLY A 103 2.43 3.08 16.20
CA GLY A 103 2.09 2.02 17.15
C GLY A 103 3.29 1.54 17.96
N LEU A 104 4.45 1.40 17.32
CA LEU A 104 5.71 1.06 17.98
C LEU A 104 6.17 2.14 18.96
N ALA A 105 6.12 3.41 18.52
CA ALA A 105 6.48 4.54 19.39
C ALA A 105 5.55 4.64 20.60
N ALA A 106 4.26 4.44 20.38
CA ALA A 106 3.27 4.42 21.47
C ALA A 106 3.50 3.26 22.44
N GLN A 107 3.82 2.06 21.94
CA GLN A 107 4.15 0.92 22.78
C GLN A 107 5.37 1.23 23.67
N LYS A 108 6.44 1.73 23.08
CA LYS A 108 7.68 2.08 23.82
C LYS A 108 7.44 3.16 24.88
N ALA A 109 6.58 4.16 24.58
CA ALA A 109 6.23 5.19 25.54
C ALA A 109 5.43 4.63 26.73
N LEU A 110 4.46 3.74 26.48
CA LEU A 110 3.71 3.07 27.53
C LEU A 110 4.58 2.19 28.41
N ASP A 111 5.47 1.40 27.80
CA ASP A 111 6.41 0.53 28.51
C ASP A 111 7.39 1.33 29.40
N ALA A 112 7.71 2.58 28.97
CA ALA A 112 8.52 3.51 29.75
C ALA A 112 7.75 4.29 30.83
N GLY A 113 6.44 4.05 30.99
CA GLY A 113 5.62 4.72 32.00
C GLY A 113 5.30 6.19 31.68
N ALA A 114 5.09 6.50 30.39
CA ALA A 114 4.76 7.87 29.97
C ALA A 114 3.55 8.45 30.72
N SER A 115 3.64 9.72 31.10
CA SER A 115 2.61 10.42 31.89
C SER A 115 1.29 10.58 31.15
N ASP A 116 1.29 10.61 29.81
CA ASP A 116 0.10 10.72 28.96
C ASP A 116 -0.26 9.36 28.32
N ALA A 117 -0.45 8.36 29.16
CA ALA A 117 -0.77 7.00 28.72
C ALA A 117 -2.03 6.96 27.83
N ALA A 118 -3.07 7.75 28.16
CA ALA A 118 -4.32 7.79 27.41
C ALA A 118 -4.12 8.22 25.93
N PHE A 119 -3.20 9.16 25.67
CA PHE A 119 -2.85 9.56 24.32
C PHE A 119 -2.23 8.39 23.52
N TYR A 120 -1.27 7.69 24.10
CA TYR A 120 -0.59 6.58 23.44
C TYR A 120 -1.51 5.38 23.21
N GLU A 121 -2.39 5.07 24.18
CA GLU A 121 -3.42 4.04 24.03
C GLU A 121 -4.38 4.38 22.88
N THR A 122 -4.83 5.63 22.78
CA THR A 122 -5.66 6.12 21.69
C THR A 122 -4.96 5.98 20.34
N LYS A 123 -3.66 6.32 20.26
CA LYS A 123 -2.87 6.14 19.02
C LYS A 123 -2.77 4.69 18.61
N ARG A 124 -2.54 3.77 19.54
CA ARG A 124 -2.52 2.34 19.27
C ARG A 124 -3.89 1.83 18.79
N ALA A 125 -4.96 2.22 19.45
CA ALA A 125 -6.32 1.83 19.05
C ALA A 125 -6.66 2.32 17.64
N THR A 126 -6.34 3.58 17.31
CA THR A 126 -6.55 4.14 15.97
C THR A 126 -5.70 3.42 14.91
N GLY A 127 -4.44 3.12 15.23
CA GLY A 127 -3.57 2.35 14.33
C GLY A 127 -4.10 0.94 14.06
N ARG A 128 -4.57 0.23 15.10
CA ARG A 128 -5.21 -1.09 14.96
C ARG A 128 -6.48 -1.02 14.10
N TYR A 129 -7.29 0.02 14.26
CA TYR A 129 -8.43 0.25 13.38
C TYR A 129 -7.99 0.38 11.92
N TYR A 130 -6.96 1.21 11.64
CA TYR A 130 -6.44 1.37 10.29
C TYR A 130 -5.97 0.04 9.69
N MET A 131 -5.16 -0.70 10.44
CA MET A 131 -4.63 -2.00 10.00
C MET A 131 -5.73 -3.02 9.72
N ALA A 132 -6.80 -3.04 10.54
CA ALA A 132 -7.87 -4.03 10.43
C ALA A 132 -8.95 -3.64 9.41
N ARG A 133 -9.20 -2.34 9.18
CA ARG A 133 -10.37 -1.85 8.44
C ARG A 133 -10.04 -1.12 7.15
N GLN A 134 -8.89 -0.45 7.07
CA GLN A 134 -8.49 0.33 5.89
C GLN A 134 -7.45 -0.40 5.05
N LEU A 135 -6.41 -0.89 5.68
CA LEU A 135 -5.30 -1.52 4.99
C LEU A 135 -5.70 -2.74 4.12
N PRO A 136 -6.68 -3.60 4.50
CA PRO A 136 -7.12 -4.73 3.68
C PRO A 136 -7.75 -4.33 2.34
N ALA A 137 -8.04 -3.04 2.09
CA ALA A 137 -8.46 -2.56 0.77
C ALA A 137 -7.44 -2.87 -0.34
N THR A 138 -6.16 -3.10 0.02
CA THR A 138 -5.14 -3.56 -0.94
C THR A 138 -5.54 -4.79 -1.72
N LYS A 139 -6.27 -5.72 -1.11
CA LYS A 139 -6.77 -6.93 -1.79
C LYS A 139 -7.80 -6.62 -2.87
N LEU A 140 -8.71 -5.67 -2.62
CA LEU A 140 -9.69 -5.24 -3.60
C LEU A 140 -9.02 -4.53 -4.78
N HIS A 141 -8.07 -3.65 -4.48
CA HIS A 141 -7.30 -2.96 -5.51
C HIS A 141 -6.49 -3.94 -6.36
N LEU A 142 -5.84 -4.93 -5.75
CA LEU A 142 -5.13 -5.99 -6.48
C LEU A 142 -6.06 -6.75 -7.41
N ALA A 143 -7.20 -7.20 -6.91
CA ALA A 143 -8.18 -7.93 -7.72
C ALA A 143 -8.65 -7.12 -8.93
N ARG A 144 -8.86 -5.80 -8.79
CA ARG A 144 -9.22 -4.91 -9.90
C ARG A 144 -8.09 -4.74 -10.89
N ILE A 145 -6.85 -4.60 -10.44
CA ILE A 145 -5.67 -4.50 -11.32
C ILE A 145 -5.54 -5.77 -12.17
N GLU A 146 -5.72 -6.93 -11.57
CA GLU A 146 -5.59 -8.22 -12.25
C GLU A 146 -6.67 -8.51 -13.29
N THR A 147 -7.81 -7.78 -13.28
CA THR A 147 -8.80 -7.87 -14.37
C THR A 147 -8.29 -7.29 -15.68
N GLY A 148 -7.25 -6.47 -15.66
CA GLY A 148 -6.66 -5.86 -16.84
C GLY A 148 -7.55 -4.80 -17.49
N ALA A 149 -7.35 -4.56 -18.79
CA ALA A 149 -8.02 -3.50 -19.55
C ALA A 149 -9.24 -3.94 -20.35
N ASP A 150 -9.46 -5.23 -20.51
CA ASP A 150 -10.43 -5.74 -21.49
C ASP A 150 -11.84 -5.21 -21.23
N THR A 151 -12.27 -5.16 -19.98
CA THR A 151 -13.60 -4.64 -19.62
C THR A 151 -13.72 -3.13 -19.77
N VAL A 152 -12.62 -2.39 -19.59
CA VAL A 152 -12.56 -0.93 -19.75
C VAL A 152 -12.57 -0.54 -21.23
N MET A 153 -11.93 -1.35 -22.06
CA MET A 153 -11.77 -1.12 -23.50
C MET A 153 -12.77 -1.90 -24.36
N ALA A 154 -13.83 -2.47 -23.76
CA ALA A 154 -14.77 -3.36 -24.45
C ALA A 154 -15.68 -2.64 -25.43
N LEU A 155 -15.90 -1.33 -25.26
CA LEU A 155 -16.80 -0.53 -26.10
C LEU A 155 -15.99 0.38 -27.01
N ASP A 156 -16.39 0.43 -28.29
CA ASP A 156 -15.87 1.41 -29.24
C ASP A 156 -16.48 2.81 -28.98
N ALA A 157 -15.74 3.86 -29.35
CA ALA A 157 -16.22 5.25 -29.18
C ALA A 157 -17.58 5.51 -29.86
N ALA A 158 -17.88 4.78 -30.93
CA ALA A 158 -19.17 4.89 -31.64
C ALA A 158 -20.37 4.29 -30.87
N GLN A 159 -20.13 3.62 -29.75
CA GLN A 159 -21.18 3.02 -28.91
C GLN A 159 -21.63 3.93 -27.75
N PHE A 160 -21.03 5.13 -27.64
CA PHE A 160 -21.41 6.18 -26.68
C PHE A 160 -22.23 7.33 -27.39
#